data_0171f09dcd5dd3b8f5ef8bcda704fa40
#
_entry.id   0171f09dcd5dd3b8f5ef8bcda704fa40
#
_cell.length_a   1.000
_cell.length_b   1.000
_cell.length_c   1.000
_cell.angle_alpha   90.00
_cell.angle_beta   90.00
_cell.angle_gamma   90.00
#
_symmetry.space_group_name_H-M   'P 1'
#
loop_
_entity.id
_entity.type
_entity.pdbx_description
1 polymer ?
#
loop_
_entity_poly.entity_id
_entity_poly.type
_entity_poly.pdbx_seq_one_letter_code
_entity_poly.pdbx_strand_id
1 'polypeptide(L)'
;MKRKLTIIQNFKQKGKYLKKILFVLTLIISSMYAESFSESKKILKNIYKDNQTTFYCSCKYDPSNKDNMIDRDSCGYVPRNELTKKGKINERANRIEWEHIMPAENFGRHLPCWREGGRKACKKDPLFNKMEADMHNLVPAIGELNADRSNLRYGADKPKVGMYGECKFEVDFDAKRAYVKDDIKGDIARAYLYMSKTYNINLSDQERKLIEVWDRQDPISEWEIEKNKRIEKVK
;
A
#
# COMPACT_ATOMS: atom_id res chain seq x y z
N MET A 1 -21.83 -35.17 -54.36
CA MET A 1 -22.39 -34.20 -53.40
C MET A 1 -21.93 -34.40 -51.94
N LYS A 2 -21.80 -35.62 -51.40
CA LYS A 2 -21.39 -35.87 -49.97
C LYS A 2 -19.99 -35.38 -49.60
N ARG A 3 -18.95 -35.41 -50.49
CA ARG A 3 -17.60 -34.96 -50.14
C ARG A 3 -17.45 -33.45 -49.91
N LYS A 4 -18.24 -32.57 -50.56
CA LYS A 4 -18.22 -31.11 -50.32
C LYS A 4 -18.81 -30.68 -48.96
N LEU A 5 -19.82 -31.43 -48.49
CA LEU A 5 -20.44 -31.14 -47.16
C LEU A 5 -19.46 -31.41 -46.00
N THR A 6 -18.68 -32.49 -46.08
CA THR A 6 -17.72 -32.87 -45.04
C THR A 6 -16.57 -31.85 -44.90
N ILE A 7 -16.10 -31.28 -45.98
CA ILE A 7 -15.04 -30.27 -46.02
C ILE A 7 -15.56 -28.98 -45.35
N ILE A 8 -16.75 -28.52 -45.66
CA ILE A 8 -17.33 -27.28 -45.09
C ILE A 8 -17.61 -27.44 -43.57
N GLN A 9 -18.03 -28.61 -43.10
CA GLN A 9 -18.21 -28.88 -41.70
C GLN A 9 -16.88 -28.87 -40.93
N ASN A 10 -15.80 -29.43 -41.48
CA ASN A 10 -14.47 -29.42 -40.88
C ASN A 10 -13.91 -28.00 -40.80
N PHE A 11 -14.13 -27.12 -41.78
CA PHE A 11 -13.70 -25.71 -41.76
C PHE A 11 -14.46 -24.90 -40.69
N LYS A 12 -15.79 -25.12 -40.54
CA LYS A 12 -16.58 -24.45 -39.47
C LYS A 12 -16.16 -24.87 -38.07
N GLN A 13 -15.82 -26.15 -37.92
CA GLN A 13 -15.36 -26.68 -36.63
C GLN A 13 -13.96 -26.14 -36.25
N LYS A 14 -13.01 -26.10 -37.18
CA LYS A 14 -11.69 -25.50 -36.98
C LYS A 14 -11.79 -24.01 -36.63
N GLY A 15 -12.67 -23.24 -37.29
CA GLY A 15 -12.90 -21.84 -36.98
C GLY A 15 -13.47 -21.58 -35.56
N LYS A 16 -14.32 -22.50 -35.06
CA LYS A 16 -14.82 -22.43 -33.68
C LYS A 16 -13.73 -22.74 -32.63
N TYR A 17 -12.84 -23.69 -32.90
CA TYR A 17 -11.70 -24.00 -32.05
C TYR A 17 -10.68 -22.85 -32.04
N LEU A 18 -10.38 -22.25 -33.19
CA LEU A 18 -9.46 -21.12 -33.27
C LEU A 18 -9.97 -19.89 -32.49
N LYS A 19 -11.28 -19.59 -32.57
CA LYS A 19 -11.92 -18.51 -31.80
C LYS A 19 -11.90 -18.79 -30.28
N LYS A 20 -12.11 -20.05 -29.84
CA LYS A 20 -12.00 -20.43 -28.43
C LYS A 20 -10.57 -20.34 -27.90
N ILE A 21 -9.58 -20.75 -28.69
CA ILE A 21 -8.17 -20.66 -28.34
C ILE A 21 -7.73 -19.18 -28.27
N LEU A 22 -8.17 -18.32 -29.21
CA LEU A 22 -7.90 -16.89 -29.17
C LEU A 22 -8.53 -16.21 -27.95
N PHE A 23 -9.76 -16.60 -27.58
CA PHE A 23 -10.46 -16.06 -26.41
C PHE A 23 -9.81 -16.49 -25.08
N VAL A 24 -9.31 -17.73 -25.00
CA VAL A 24 -8.57 -18.24 -23.84
C VAL A 24 -7.20 -17.57 -23.74
N LEU A 25 -6.51 -17.35 -24.85
CA LEU A 25 -5.23 -16.62 -24.86
C LEU A 25 -5.38 -15.15 -24.44
N THR A 26 -6.44 -14.45 -24.85
CA THR A 26 -6.71 -13.08 -24.42
C THR A 26 -7.05 -12.99 -22.94
N LEU A 27 -7.75 -13.98 -22.36
CA LEU A 27 -8.02 -14.07 -20.93
C LEU A 27 -6.75 -14.35 -20.09
N ILE A 28 -5.81 -15.12 -20.63
CA ILE A 28 -4.54 -15.43 -19.94
C ILE A 28 -3.57 -14.23 -20.00
N ILE A 29 -3.60 -13.43 -21.07
CA ILE A 29 -2.72 -12.27 -21.22
C ILE A 29 -3.18 -11.10 -20.29
N SER A 30 -4.48 -10.96 -20.01
CA SER A 30 -4.98 -9.93 -19.10
C SER A 30 -4.67 -10.21 -17.61
N SER A 31 -4.28 -11.44 -17.24
CA SER A 31 -3.93 -11.80 -15.87
C SER A 31 -2.42 -11.72 -15.55
N MET A 32 -1.57 -11.32 -16.49
CA MET A 32 -0.11 -11.32 -16.31
C MET A 32 0.51 -9.93 -16.07
N TYR A 33 -0.28 -8.85 -16.06
CA TYR A 33 0.22 -7.55 -15.58
C TYR A 33 -0.04 -7.42 -14.09
N ALA A 34 0.82 -8.00 -13.28
CA ALA A 34 0.94 -7.57 -11.89
C ALA A 34 1.50 -6.15 -11.92
N GLU A 35 0.70 -5.16 -11.52
CA GLU A 35 1.17 -3.79 -11.35
C GLU A 35 2.41 -3.82 -10.45
N SER A 36 3.46 -3.16 -10.87
CA SER A 36 4.64 -3.02 -10.02
C SER A 36 4.41 -1.94 -8.96
N PHE A 37 5.03 -2.06 -7.80
CA PHE A 37 5.01 -0.99 -6.78
C PHE A 37 5.40 0.37 -7.37
N SER A 38 6.29 0.40 -8.37
CA SER A 38 6.67 1.63 -9.06
C SER A 38 5.54 2.26 -9.87
N GLU A 39 4.70 1.44 -10.51
CA GLU A 39 3.52 1.91 -11.26
C GLU A 39 2.42 2.35 -10.32
N SER A 40 2.14 1.58 -9.27
CA SER A 40 1.17 1.97 -8.23
C SER A 40 1.49 3.34 -7.64
N LYS A 41 2.76 3.65 -7.39
CA LYS A 41 3.17 4.98 -6.93
C LYS A 41 2.86 6.10 -7.92
N LYS A 42 2.95 5.85 -9.24
CA LYS A 42 2.57 6.84 -10.26
C LYS A 42 1.07 7.05 -10.31
N ILE A 43 0.30 5.98 -10.25
CA ILE A 43 -1.17 6.01 -10.22
C ILE A 43 -1.67 6.74 -8.97
N LEU A 44 -1.11 6.41 -7.80
CA LEU A 44 -1.46 7.02 -6.53
C LEU A 44 -1.21 8.53 -6.49
N LYS A 45 -0.18 9.06 -7.16
CA LYS A 45 0.01 10.51 -7.32
C LYS A 45 -1.21 11.18 -7.94
N ASN A 46 -1.83 10.53 -8.93
CA ASN A 46 -3.04 11.06 -9.56
C ASN A 46 -4.28 10.84 -8.69
N ILE A 47 -4.38 9.72 -7.98
CA ILE A 47 -5.48 9.44 -7.05
C ILE A 47 -5.53 10.50 -5.94
N TYR A 48 -4.38 10.89 -5.40
CA TYR A 48 -4.24 11.85 -4.30
C TYR A 48 -4.15 13.32 -4.74
N LYS A 49 -4.34 13.64 -6.04
CA LYS A 49 -4.18 15.00 -6.58
C LYS A 49 -5.01 16.09 -5.86
N ASP A 50 -6.18 15.71 -5.33
CA ASP A 50 -7.10 16.63 -4.62
C ASP A 50 -7.04 16.46 -3.09
N ASN A 51 -6.18 15.56 -2.58
CA ASN A 51 -5.97 15.33 -1.15
C ASN A 51 -4.49 15.11 -0.84
N GLN A 52 -3.72 16.18 -0.95
CA GLN A 52 -2.26 16.19 -0.82
C GLN A 52 -1.86 16.39 0.64
N THR A 53 -2.23 15.43 1.50
CA THR A 53 -1.90 15.43 2.92
C THR A 53 -1.24 14.10 3.32
N THR A 54 -0.26 14.19 4.22
CA THR A 54 0.44 13.02 4.74
C THR A 54 -0.40 12.27 5.76
N PHE A 55 -0.37 10.95 5.71
CA PHE A 55 -1.25 10.08 6.49
C PHE A 55 -1.12 10.26 8.01
N TYR A 56 0.10 10.22 8.54
CA TYR A 56 0.31 10.27 10.00
C TYR A 56 0.16 11.65 10.60
N CYS A 57 0.64 12.70 9.91
CA CYS A 57 0.71 14.06 10.46
C CYS A 57 -0.25 15.05 9.82
N SER A 58 -0.91 14.70 8.71
CA SER A 58 -1.75 15.60 7.91
C SER A 58 -1.01 16.83 7.36
N CYS A 59 0.33 16.76 7.21
CA CYS A 59 1.08 17.82 6.55
C CYS A 59 0.73 17.89 5.07
N LYS A 60 0.57 19.09 4.54
CA LYS A 60 0.43 19.30 3.09
C LYS A 60 1.74 18.95 2.39
N TYR A 61 1.63 18.49 1.14
CA TYR A 61 2.79 18.27 0.28
C TYR A 61 2.50 18.67 -1.15
N ASP A 62 3.54 19.02 -1.91
CA ASP A 62 3.43 19.37 -3.31
C ASP A 62 3.92 18.23 -4.22
N PRO A 63 3.02 17.53 -4.93
CA PRO A 63 3.39 16.44 -5.85
C PRO A 63 3.98 16.94 -7.17
N SER A 64 3.84 18.24 -7.51
CA SER A 64 4.43 18.85 -8.70
C SER A 64 5.93 19.06 -8.53
N ASN A 65 6.38 19.23 -7.29
CA ASN A 65 7.79 19.27 -6.95
C ASN A 65 8.41 17.89 -7.17
N LYS A 66 9.54 17.82 -7.88
CA LYS A 66 10.27 16.60 -8.20
C LYS A 66 10.50 15.70 -6.97
N ASP A 67 10.71 16.31 -5.82
CA ASP A 67 11.04 15.64 -4.57
C ASP A 67 9.81 15.40 -3.66
N ASN A 68 8.58 15.77 -4.11
CA ASN A 68 7.34 15.65 -3.33
C ASN A 68 7.49 16.24 -1.91
N MET A 69 8.00 17.48 -1.84
CA MET A 69 8.31 18.16 -0.59
C MET A 69 7.07 18.40 0.26
N ILE A 70 7.24 18.24 1.56
CA ILE A 70 6.21 18.53 2.55
C ILE A 70 6.29 19.98 3.03
N ASP A 71 5.13 20.55 3.33
CA ASP A 71 4.99 21.81 4.06
C ASP A 71 4.89 21.48 5.56
N ARG A 72 6.01 21.62 6.28
CA ARG A 72 6.10 21.30 7.71
C ARG A 72 5.24 22.22 8.57
N ASP A 73 5.12 23.50 8.18
CA ASP A 73 4.38 24.51 8.93
C ASP A 73 2.88 24.25 8.88
N SER A 74 2.41 23.58 7.81
CA SER A 74 0.98 23.22 7.67
C SER A 74 0.45 22.26 8.74
N CYS A 75 1.35 21.61 9.50
CA CYS A 75 0.98 20.57 10.47
C CYS A 75 1.83 20.59 11.75
N GLY A 76 2.77 21.53 11.89
CA GLY A 76 3.65 21.62 13.05
C GLY A 76 4.64 20.44 13.19
N TYR A 77 4.95 19.76 12.08
CA TYR A 77 5.93 18.68 12.09
C TYR A 77 7.36 19.22 12.24
N VAL A 78 8.07 18.69 13.23
CA VAL A 78 9.48 18.91 13.46
C VAL A 78 10.21 17.57 13.33
N PRO A 79 11.22 17.43 12.46
CA PRO A 79 11.97 16.20 12.34
C PRO A 79 12.64 15.81 13.66
N ARG A 80 12.61 14.54 13.98
CA ARG A 80 13.41 13.98 15.06
C ARG A 80 14.92 14.04 14.75
N ASN A 81 15.25 13.91 13.49
CA ASN A 81 16.62 13.99 12.99
C ASN A 81 16.69 14.90 11.76
N GLU A 82 17.10 16.15 11.94
CA GLU A 82 17.40 17.07 10.82
C GLU A 82 18.57 16.61 9.96
N LEU A 83 19.53 15.95 10.59
CA LEU A 83 20.71 15.44 9.92
C LEU A 83 20.81 13.93 10.03
N THR A 84 21.35 13.31 8.99
CA THR A 84 21.73 11.90 9.01
C THR A 84 22.94 11.69 9.94
N LYS A 85 23.23 10.44 10.30
CA LYS A 85 24.44 10.08 11.08
C LYS A 85 25.76 10.55 10.45
N LYS A 86 25.75 10.90 9.14
CA LYS A 86 26.90 11.43 8.40
C LYS A 86 26.92 12.96 8.33
N GLY A 87 26.06 13.65 9.08
CA GLY A 87 25.97 15.13 9.11
C GLY A 87 25.35 15.76 7.86
N LYS A 88 24.73 14.97 6.97
CA LYS A 88 24.02 15.49 5.80
C LYS A 88 22.54 15.73 6.14
N ILE A 89 21.89 16.66 5.43
CA ILE A 89 20.44 16.88 5.55
C ILE A 89 19.70 15.54 5.39
N ASN A 90 18.75 15.31 6.28
CA ASN A 90 17.85 14.14 6.21
C ASN A 90 16.74 14.40 5.17
N GLU A 91 17.01 14.10 3.91
CA GLU A 91 16.07 14.29 2.81
C GLU A 91 14.73 13.54 3.04
N ARG A 92 14.75 12.46 3.82
CA ARG A 92 13.52 11.72 4.14
C ARG A 92 12.59 12.51 5.06
N ALA A 93 13.13 13.42 5.86
CA ALA A 93 12.35 14.30 6.71
C ALA A 93 11.60 15.41 5.93
N ASN A 94 11.98 15.64 4.68
CA ASN A 94 11.47 16.74 3.87
C ASN A 94 10.50 16.32 2.76
N ARG A 95 10.35 15.03 2.51
CA ARG A 95 9.55 14.52 1.39
C ARG A 95 8.59 13.41 1.80
N ILE A 96 7.57 13.16 0.96
CA ILE A 96 6.74 11.98 1.12
C ILE A 96 7.44 10.73 0.57
N GLU A 97 7.10 9.62 1.19
CA GLU A 97 7.30 8.27 0.66
C GLU A 97 5.96 7.53 0.71
N TRP A 98 5.78 6.54 -0.17
CA TRP A 98 4.61 5.68 -0.13
C TRP A 98 4.82 4.61 0.93
N GLU A 99 4.04 4.73 1.99
CA GLU A 99 4.05 3.85 3.14
C GLU A 99 3.10 2.67 2.94
N HIS A 100 3.56 1.48 3.32
CA HIS A 100 2.70 0.32 3.45
C HIS A 100 2.08 0.29 4.84
N ILE A 101 0.76 0.53 4.94
CA ILE A 101 0.04 0.48 6.22
C ILE A 101 0.26 -0.86 6.93
N MET A 102 0.01 -1.98 6.24
CA MET A 102 0.52 -3.29 6.64
C MET A 102 1.92 -3.46 6.06
N PRO A 103 2.99 -3.56 6.88
CA PRO A 103 4.36 -3.62 6.39
C PRO A 103 4.65 -4.78 5.46
N ALA A 104 5.61 -4.59 4.56
CA ALA A 104 6.06 -5.64 3.64
C ALA A 104 6.50 -6.92 4.35
N GLU A 105 7.08 -6.82 5.56
CA GLU A 105 7.40 -7.99 6.37
C GLU A 105 6.15 -8.77 6.78
N ASN A 106 5.06 -8.09 7.16
CA ASN A 106 3.86 -8.76 7.66
C ASN A 106 3.23 -9.64 6.58
N PHE A 107 3.15 -9.17 5.34
CA PHE A 107 2.61 -9.97 4.26
C PHE A 107 3.65 -10.86 3.57
N GLY A 108 4.95 -10.51 3.64
CA GLY A 108 6.02 -11.24 2.96
C GLY A 108 6.62 -12.40 3.76
N ARG A 109 6.71 -12.28 5.09
CA ARG A 109 7.47 -13.24 5.95
C ARG A 109 6.99 -14.70 5.87
N HIS A 110 5.77 -14.93 5.39
CA HIS A 110 5.22 -16.28 5.21
C HIS A 110 5.62 -16.93 3.88
N LEU A 111 6.14 -16.13 2.94
CA LEU A 111 6.59 -16.59 1.65
C LEU A 111 7.98 -17.27 1.74
N PRO A 112 8.24 -18.33 0.95
CA PRO A 112 9.56 -18.95 0.90
C PRO A 112 10.68 -17.96 0.61
N CYS A 113 10.50 -17.06 -0.37
CA CYS A 113 11.46 -16.04 -0.77
C CYS A 113 11.92 -15.13 0.39
N TRP A 114 11.04 -14.89 1.38
CA TRP A 114 11.40 -14.05 2.52
C TRP A 114 12.46 -14.69 3.42
N ARG A 115 12.40 -16.01 3.58
CA ARG A 115 13.40 -16.77 4.35
C ARG A 115 14.77 -16.80 3.66
N GLU A 116 14.81 -16.70 2.35
CA GLU A 116 16.05 -16.71 1.54
C GLU A 116 16.78 -15.35 1.56
N GLY A 117 16.10 -14.24 1.78
CA GLY A 117 16.75 -12.91 1.77
C GLY A 117 15.79 -11.74 1.92
N GLY A 118 14.67 -11.95 2.59
CA GLY A 118 13.69 -10.89 2.90
C GLY A 118 13.09 -10.22 1.65
N ARG A 119 12.72 -8.96 1.79
CA ARG A 119 12.10 -8.17 0.70
C ARG A 119 12.89 -8.20 -0.60
N LYS A 120 14.24 -8.26 -0.51
CA LYS A 120 15.10 -8.26 -1.71
C LYS A 120 14.94 -9.54 -2.53
N ALA A 121 14.92 -10.70 -1.89
CA ALA A 121 14.72 -11.99 -2.54
C ALA A 121 13.30 -12.11 -3.12
N CYS A 122 12.29 -11.58 -2.41
CA CYS A 122 10.88 -11.62 -2.84
C CYS A 122 10.55 -10.76 -4.07
N LYS A 123 11.43 -9.88 -4.52
CA LYS A 123 11.20 -9.08 -5.75
C LYS A 123 10.92 -9.92 -7.00
N LYS A 124 11.27 -11.19 -7.00
CA LYS A 124 10.99 -12.15 -8.08
C LYS A 124 9.71 -12.95 -7.88
N ASP A 125 9.09 -12.84 -6.71
CA ASP A 125 7.87 -13.57 -6.39
C ASP A 125 6.64 -12.77 -6.86
N PRO A 126 5.79 -13.32 -7.75
CA PRO A 126 4.63 -12.60 -8.29
C PRO A 126 3.60 -12.24 -7.23
N LEU A 127 3.37 -13.12 -6.22
CA LEU A 127 2.42 -12.85 -5.15
C LEU A 127 2.92 -11.73 -4.24
N PHE A 128 4.21 -11.73 -3.91
CA PHE A 128 4.81 -10.64 -3.16
C PHE A 128 4.69 -9.31 -3.90
N ASN A 129 5.01 -9.28 -5.20
CA ASN A 129 4.92 -8.07 -6.01
C ASN A 129 3.48 -7.54 -6.08
N LYS A 130 2.49 -8.43 -6.19
CA LYS A 130 1.07 -8.06 -6.15
C LYS A 130 0.68 -7.43 -4.81
N MET A 131 1.10 -8.01 -3.68
CA MET A 131 0.85 -7.45 -2.35
C MET A 131 1.59 -6.13 -2.12
N GLU A 132 2.84 -6.02 -2.60
CA GLU A 132 3.66 -4.81 -2.48
C GLU A 132 3.09 -3.64 -3.31
N ALA A 133 2.43 -3.96 -4.43
CA ALA A 133 1.83 -2.99 -5.34
C ALA A 133 0.38 -2.62 -4.98
N ASP A 134 -0.24 -3.26 -3.98
CA ASP A 134 -1.66 -3.04 -3.68
C ASP A 134 -1.93 -1.65 -3.11
N MET A 135 -2.63 -0.83 -3.91
CA MET A 135 -2.90 0.58 -3.62
C MET A 135 -3.82 0.80 -2.39
N HIS A 136 -4.60 -0.21 -1.98
CA HIS A 136 -5.40 -0.12 -0.75
C HIS A 136 -4.53 -0.12 0.51
N ASN A 137 -3.32 -0.64 0.40
CA ASN A 137 -2.34 -0.67 1.49
C ASN A 137 -1.29 0.46 1.42
N LEU A 138 -1.44 1.41 0.48
CA LEU A 138 -0.46 2.46 0.22
C LEU A 138 -1.02 3.85 0.54
N VAL A 139 -0.24 4.63 1.30
CA VAL A 139 -0.57 6.01 1.68
C VAL A 139 0.67 6.91 1.61
N PRO A 140 0.52 8.22 1.36
CA PRO A 140 1.64 9.16 1.43
C PRO A 140 2.01 9.43 2.89
N ALA A 141 3.23 9.18 3.28
CA ALA A 141 3.75 9.47 4.62
C ALA A 141 5.07 10.23 4.54
N ILE A 142 5.40 11.00 5.58
CA ILE A 142 6.71 11.62 5.70
C ILE A 142 7.76 10.52 5.75
N GLY A 143 8.80 10.63 4.94
CA GLY A 143 9.79 9.56 4.78
C GLY A 143 10.57 9.23 6.07
N GLU A 144 10.78 10.20 6.98
CA GLU A 144 11.35 9.92 8.30
C GLU A 144 10.42 9.03 9.13
N LEU A 145 9.13 9.37 9.19
CA LEU A 145 8.16 8.59 9.94
C LEU A 145 7.99 7.18 9.36
N ASN A 146 7.97 7.07 8.04
CA ASN A 146 7.98 5.78 7.35
C ASN A 146 9.21 4.93 7.75
N ALA A 147 10.40 5.56 7.84
CA ALA A 147 11.61 4.87 8.26
C ALA A 147 11.56 4.42 9.72
N ASP A 148 11.12 5.32 10.61
CA ASP A 148 11.08 5.07 12.05
C ASP A 148 9.99 4.04 12.40
N ARG A 149 8.83 4.11 11.72
CA ARG A 149 7.78 3.12 11.83
C ARG A 149 8.23 1.72 11.37
N SER A 150 8.97 1.65 10.25
CA SER A 150 9.52 0.38 9.75
C SER A 150 8.47 -0.75 9.69
N ASN A 151 8.70 -1.86 10.40
CA ASN A 151 7.77 -2.98 10.56
C ASN A 151 7.15 -3.06 11.95
N LEU A 152 7.23 -1.99 12.74
CA LEU A 152 6.67 -1.95 14.08
C LEU A 152 5.15 -2.12 14.05
N ARG A 153 4.61 -2.83 15.02
CA ARG A 153 3.18 -2.99 15.20
C ARG A 153 2.55 -1.71 15.71
N TYR A 154 1.30 -1.49 15.38
CA TYR A 154 0.55 -0.39 15.99
C TYR A 154 0.21 -0.72 17.45
N GLY A 155 0.21 0.32 18.30
CA GLY A 155 -0.18 0.26 19.72
C GLY A 155 -1.57 0.86 19.94
N ALA A 156 -2.27 0.40 20.98
CA ALA A 156 -3.61 0.86 21.33
C ALA A 156 -3.64 2.29 21.91
N ASP A 157 -2.54 2.69 22.55
CA ASP A 157 -2.47 3.96 23.25
C ASP A 157 -2.42 5.16 22.28
N LYS A 158 -2.64 6.34 22.85
CA LYS A 158 -2.49 7.60 22.11
C LYS A 158 -1.02 7.99 22.03
N PRO A 159 -0.57 8.60 20.90
CA PRO A 159 0.78 9.10 20.82
C PRO A 159 0.99 10.27 21.78
N LYS A 160 2.18 10.34 22.38
CA LYS A 160 2.65 11.53 23.05
C LYS A 160 3.07 12.55 21.98
N VAL A 161 2.82 13.82 22.27
CA VAL A 161 3.26 14.92 21.40
C VAL A 161 4.72 15.26 21.73
N GLY A 162 5.50 15.64 20.73
CA GLY A 162 6.85 16.14 20.90
C GLY A 162 7.95 15.37 20.18
N MET A 163 7.79 14.06 19.91
CA MET A 163 8.81 13.31 19.16
C MET A 163 9.01 13.86 17.74
N TYR A 164 7.92 14.33 17.12
CA TYR A 164 7.90 14.92 15.78
C TYR A 164 7.14 16.26 15.80
N GLY A 165 7.42 17.12 16.78
CA GLY A 165 6.74 18.40 16.98
C GLY A 165 5.27 18.18 17.39
N GLU A 166 4.33 18.85 16.72
CA GLU A 166 2.89 18.73 16.97
C GLU A 166 2.22 17.53 16.26
N CYS A 167 2.98 16.81 15.40
CA CYS A 167 2.48 15.62 14.74
C CYS A 167 2.11 14.54 15.76
N LYS A 168 0.85 14.12 15.76
CA LYS A 168 0.32 13.08 16.67
C LYS A 168 0.72 11.67 16.18
N PHE A 169 2.01 11.44 16.14
CA PHE A 169 2.65 10.18 15.83
C PHE A 169 3.81 9.95 16.79
N GLU A 170 3.99 8.74 17.24
CA GLU A 170 5.09 8.37 18.14
C GLU A 170 5.57 6.96 17.83
N VAL A 171 6.85 6.72 17.98
CA VAL A 171 7.48 5.40 17.91
C VAL A 171 8.14 5.08 19.23
N ASP A 172 7.67 4.05 19.89
CA ASP A 172 8.38 3.42 21.01
C ASP A 172 9.29 2.32 20.44
N PHE A 173 10.58 2.63 20.34
CA PHE A 173 11.58 1.72 19.81
C PHE A 173 11.84 0.52 20.73
N ASP A 174 11.70 0.68 22.05
CA ASP A 174 11.91 -0.36 23.04
C ASP A 174 10.73 -1.33 23.07
N ALA A 175 9.51 -0.81 23.15
CA ALA A 175 8.28 -1.60 23.08
C ALA A 175 7.97 -2.10 21.65
N LYS A 176 8.68 -1.61 20.64
CA LYS A 176 8.45 -1.92 19.21
C LYS A 176 7.01 -1.63 18.77
N ARG A 177 6.54 -0.42 19.07
CA ARG A 177 5.19 0.05 18.76
C ARG A 177 5.21 1.41 18.06
N ALA A 178 4.25 1.62 17.17
CA ALA A 178 3.91 2.92 16.61
C ALA A 178 2.52 3.32 17.08
N TYR A 179 2.37 4.54 17.56
CA TYR A 179 1.12 5.12 18.02
C TYR A 179 0.69 6.20 17.06
N VAL A 180 -0.60 6.23 16.75
CA VAL A 180 -1.16 7.11 15.72
C VAL A 180 -2.35 7.89 16.25
N LYS A 181 -2.68 9.00 15.61
CA LYS A 181 -3.88 9.79 15.91
C LYS A 181 -5.16 8.97 15.69
N ASP A 182 -6.23 9.38 16.38
CA ASP A 182 -7.48 8.60 16.41
C ASP A 182 -8.18 8.53 15.05
N ASP A 183 -8.12 9.60 14.26
CA ASP A 183 -8.82 9.80 12.97
C ASP A 183 -8.22 9.06 11.75
N ILE A 184 -7.26 8.16 11.98
CA ILE A 184 -6.72 7.25 10.94
C ILE A 184 -6.69 5.80 11.42
N LYS A 185 -7.19 5.53 12.63
CA LYS A 185 -7.19 4.17 13.20
C LYS A 185 -8.07 3.24 12.37
N GLY A 186 -9.23 3.73 11.93
CA GLY A 186 -10.13 3.00 11.04
C GLY A 186 -9.54 2.72 9.67
N ASP A 187 -8.87 3.71 9.06
CA ASP A 187 -8.14 3.54 7.80
C ASP A 187 -7.10 2.41 7.88
N ILE A 188 -6.33 2.40 8.99
CA ILE A 188 -5.35 1.34 9.27
C ILE A 188 -6.07 -0.01 9.41
N ALA A 189 -7.14 -0.03 10.18
CA ALA A 189 -7.91 -1.25 10.42
C ALA A 189 -8.45 -1.85 9.11
N ARG A 190 -9.09 -1.04 8.29
CA ARG A 190 -9.66 -1.49 7.01
C ARG A 190 -8.59 -1.95 6.03
N ALA A 191 -7.41 -1.28 5.99
CA ALA A 191 -6.28 -1.74 5.19
C ALA A 191 -5.79 -3.13 5.65
N TYR A 192 -5.66 -3.36 6.96
CA TYR A 192 -5.28 -4.68 7.50
C TYR A 192 -6.30 -5.76 7.21
N LEU A 193 -7.60 -5.46 7.40
CA LEU A 193 -8.69 -6.40 7.11
C LEU A 193 -8.75 -6.75 5.62
N TYR A 194 -8.59 -5.74 4.76
CA TYR A 194 -8.53 -5.92 3.31
C TYR A 194 -7.36 -6.83 2.91
N MET A 195 -6.15 -6.52 3.34
CA MET A 195 -4.95 -7.31 3.03
C MET A 195 -5.06 -8.74 3.56
N SER A 196 -5.53 -8.89 4.80
CA SER A 196 -5.76 -10.20 5.43
C SER A 196 -6.75 -11.04 4.62
N LYS A 197 -7.88 -10.47 4.22
CA LYS A 197 -8.93 -11.15 3.46
C LYS A 197 -8.48 -11.46 2.03
N THR A 198 -7.89 -10.49 1.34
CA THR A 198 -7.54 -10.59 -0.09
C THR A 198 -6.40 -11.58 -0.33
N TYR A 199 -5.42 -11.62 0.57
CA TYR A 199 -4.20 -12.40 0.41
C TYR A 199 -4.06 -13.55 1.42
N ASN A 200 -5.11 -13.83 2.18
CA ASN A 200 -5.13 -14.87 3.22
C ASN A 200 -3.98 -14.72 4.24
N ILE A 201 -3.73 -13.47 4.69
CA ILE A 201 -2.69 -13.17 5.68
C ILE A 201 -3.26 -13.33 7.07
N ASN A 202 -2.66 -14.19 7.89
CA ASN A 202 -3.09 -14.39 9.27
C ASN A 202 -2.63 -13.22 10.17
N LEU A 203 -3.59 -12.59 10.83
CA LEU A 203 -3.35 -11.66 11.92
C LEU A 203 -3.30 -12.44 13.24
N SER A 204 -2.41 -12.02 14.17
CA SER A 204 -2.45 -12.57 15.53
C SER A 204 -3.75 -12.15 16.23
N ASP A 205 -4.18 -12.91 17.24
CA ASP A 205 -5.42 -12.58 17.98
C ASP A 205 -5.39 -11.19 18.60
N GLN A 206 -4.23 -10.77 19.11
CA GLN A 206 -4.04 -9.43 19.68
C GLN A 206 -4.19 -8.34 18.60
N GLU A 207 -3.57 -8.54 17.45
CA GLU A 207 -3.64 -7.61 16.32
C GLU A 207 -5.07 -7.54 15.75
N ARG A 208 -5.71 -8.69 15.58
CA ARG A 208 -7.12 -8.78 15.13
C ARG A 208 -8.06 -8.01 16.06
N LYS A 209 -7.96 -8.23 17.38
CA LYS A 209 -8.78 -7.52 18.38
C LYS A 209 -8.58 -6.00 18.29
N LEU A 210 -7.34 -5.53 18.17
CA LEU A 210 -7.05 -4.11 18.03
C LEU A 210 -7.68 -3.52 16.77
N ILE A 211 -7.48 -4.18 15.63
CA ILE A 211 -7.99 -3.78 14.32
C ILE A 211 -9.53 -3.74 14.32
N GLU A 212 -10.21 -4.73 14.88
CA GLU A 212 -11.67 -4.75 14.96
C GLU A 212 -12.24 -3.65 15.87
N VAL A 213 -11.51 -3.27 16.92
CA VAL A 213 -11.89 -2.12 17.76
C VAL A 213 -11.74 -0.82 16.99
N TRP A 214 -10.64 -0.63 16.29
CA TRP A 214 -10.35 0.57 15.52
C TRP A 214 -11.32 0.79 14.36
N ASP A 215 -11.69 -0.28 13.64
CA ASP A 215 -12.68 -0.22 12.56
C ASP A 215 -14.05 0.29 13.05
N ARG A 216 -14.44 -0.09 14.28
CA ARG A 216 -15.69 0.40 14.88
C ARG A 216 -15.61 1.82 15.45
N GLN A 217 -14.43 2.23 15.93
CA GLN A 217 -14.22 3.54 16.57
C GLN A 217 -14.04 4.69 15.58
N ASP A 218 -13.47 4.40 14.42
CA ASP A 218 -13.17 5.37 13.38
C ASP A 218 -13.85 4.96 12.07
N PRO A 219 -15.10 5.43 11.83
CA PRO A 219 -15.88 5.10 10.65
C PRO A 219 -15.21 5.55 9.35
N ILE A 220 -15.57 4.90 8.25
CA ILE A 220 -15.04 5.22 6.92
C ILE A 220 -15.29 6.68 6.55
N SER A 221 -14.23 7.41 6.19
CA SER A 221 -14.31 8.81 5.78
C SER A 221 -14.72 8.96 4.31
N GLU A 222 -15.23 10.15 3.96
CA GLU A 222 -15.56 10.48 2.55
C GLU A 222 -14.34 10.35 1.64
N TRP A 223 -13.16 10.75 2.13
CA TRP A 223 -11.92 10.59 1.39
C TRP A 223 -11.55 9.12 1.15
N GLU A 224 -11.70 8.29 2.16
CA GLU A 224 -11.41 6.86 2.01
C GLU A 224 -12.34 6.20 0.99
N ILE A 225 -13.63 6.55 1.00
CA ILE A 225 -14.59 6.10 -0.01
C ILE A 225 -14.15 6.54 -1.41
N GLU A 226 -13.81 7.82 -1.59
CA GLU A 226 -13.39 8.37 -2.88
C GLU A 226 -12.06 7.75 -3.35
N LYS A 227 -11.08 7.59 -2.46
CA LYS A 227 -9.81 6.90 -2.75
C LYS A 227 -10.06 5.49 -3.28
N ASN A 228 -10.88 4.71 -2.59
CA ASN A 228 -11.19 3.33 -2.98
C ASN A 228 -11.91 3.29 -4.34
N LYS A 229 -12.88 4.19 -4.57
CA LYS A 229 -13.55 4.33 -5.87
C LYS A 229 -12.59 4.70 -7.00
N ARG A 230 -11.59 5.55 -6.75
CA ARG A 230 -10.56 5.90 -7.74
C ARG A 230 -9.64 4.71 -8.02
N ILE A 231 -9.27 3.93 -7.01
CA ILE A 231 -8.47 2.71 -7.16
C ILE A 231 -9.21 1.70 -8.04
N GLU A 232 -10.49 1.45 -7.78
CA GLU A 232 -11.29 0.49 -8.56
C GLU A 232 -11.45 0.89 -10.06
N LYS A 233 -11.40 2.18 -10.37
CA LYS A 233 -11.48 2.66 -11.77
C LYS A 233 -10.21 2.43 -12.58
N VAL A 234 -9.07 2.19 -11.94
CA VAL A 234 -7.77 2.03 -12.60
C VAL A 234 -7.24 0.60 -12.54
N LYS A 235 -7.96 -0.31 -11.90
CA LYS A 235 -7.74 -1.77 -11.94
C LYS A 235 -8.45 -2.38 -13.14
#